data_12a9a32fa8dab0f53b4fcfc0e9d0c48f
#
_entry.id   12a9a32fa8dab0f53b4fcfc0e9d0c48f
#
_cell.length_a   1.000
_cell.length_b   1.000
_cell.length_c   1.000
_cell.angle_alpha   90.00
_cell.angle_beta   90.00
_cell.angle_gamma   90.00
#
_symmetry.space_group_name_H-M   'P 1'
#
loop_
_entity.id
_entity.type
_entity.pdbx_description
1 polymer ?
#
loop_
_entity_poly.entity_id
_entity_poly.type
_entity_poly.pdbx_seq_one_letter_code
_entity_poly.pdbx_strand_id
1 'polypeptide(L)'
;VTEPLVRVAGAALAYRDRRVLDAVDLVLGAGEILALLGPNGAGKTSLMRLIAGRLAPQAGTVRVGGQDPFRVRAARRAIGWVPQEIALYPRLTVAENLGVFAQLAGIGRRERAMAVAEAMALTDIAEAAGRPVGLLSGGYQRRVNIAASLMCRPALVLLDEPTQGVDLVARAAIHAVLGRLREEGTAILIATHDFAEAERLADRAAFMAGGRIVREGTLADMLAELRAGIPEREVALSLPAGPAADEVEPRPEAVVRAEVQHLHQ
;
A
#
# COMPACT_ATOMS: atom_id res chain seq x y z
N VAL A 1 -13.50 23.81 -2.88
CA VAL A 1 -13.05 22.51 -2.35
C VAL A 1 -13.26 21.49 -3.47
N THR A 2 -12.18 20.94 -4.00
CA THR A 2 -12.24 19.93 -5.08
C THR A 2 -12.88 18.66 -4.53
N GLU A 3 -13.83 18.08 -5.27
CA GLU A 3 -14.48 16.84 -4.85
C GLU A 3 -13.44 15.69 -4.77
N PRO A 4 -13.41 14.90 -3.68
CA PRO A 4 -12.44 13.81 -3.57
C PRO A 4 -12.70 12.72 -4.61
N LEU A 5 -11.63 12.13 -5.15
CA LEU A 5 -11.72 11.03 -6.11
C LEU A 5 -12.34 9.77 -5.47
N VAL A 6 -11.95 9.47 -4.24
CA VAL A 6 -12.53 8.36 -3.45
C VAL A 6 -13.23 8.93 -2.23
N ARG A 7 -14.47 8.48 -2.01
CA ARG A 7 -15.23 8.75 -0.79
C ARG A 7 -15.83 7.45 -0.28
N VAL A 8 -15.46 7.07 0.93
CA VAL A 8 -16.08 6.00 1.71
C VAL A 8 -16.78 6.67 2.88
N ALA A 9 -18.05 6.36 3.10
CA ALA A 9 -18.85 6.96 4.17
C ALA A 9 -19.62 5.87 4.92
N GLY A 10 -19.28 5.67 6.20
CA GLY A 10 -19.88 4.72 7.12
C GLY A 10 -19.85 3.27 6.62
N ALA A 11 -18.84 2.88 5.83
CA ALA A 11 -18.82 1.56 5.21
C ALA A 11 -18.63 0.45 6.23
N ALA A 12 -19.53 -0.55 6.19
CA ALA A 12 -19.47 -1.73 7.03
C ALA A 12 -19.47 -3.01 6.18
N LEU A 13 -18.74 -4.03 6.66
CA LEU A 13 -18.65 -5.34 6.03
C LEU A 13 -18.44 -6.42 7.09
N ALA A 14 -19.17 -7.52 6.96
CA ALA A 14 -18.92 -8.73 7.75
C ALA A 14 -18.80 -9.95 6.82
N TYR A 15 -17.98 -10.90 7.21
CA TYR A 15 -17.92 -12.24 6.63
C TYR A 15 -18.55 -13.22 7.63
N ARG A 16 -19.71 -13.73 7.29
CA ARG A 16 -20.57 -14.50 8.22
C ARG A 16 -20.81 -13.66 9.49
N ASP A 17 -20.41 -14.14 10.66
CA ASP A 17 -20.64 -13.48 11.96
C ASP A 17 -19.49 -12.55 12.38
N ARG A 18 -18.40 -12.49 11.57
CA ARG A 18 -17.22 -11.67 11.90
C ARG A 18 -17.29 -10.34 11.17
N ARG A 19 -17.50 -9.25 11.92
CA ARG A 19 -17.38 -7.89 11.40
C ARG A 19 -15.91 -7.60 11.08
N VAL A 20 -15.64 -7.14 9.84
CA VAL A 20 -14.31 -6.86 9.32
C VAL A 20 -14.12 -5.37 9.06
N LEU A 21 -15.21 -4.67 8.70
CA LEU A 21 -15.25 -3.22 8.60
C LEU A 21 -16.44 -2.72 9.39
N ASP A 22 -16.24 -1.64 10.15
CA ASP A 22 -17.22 -1.08 11.05
C ASP A 22 -17.25 0.44 10.97
N ALA A 23 -18.23 0.96 10.22
CA ALA A 23 -18.45 2.38 10.00
C ALA A 23 -17.20 3.13 9.55
N VAL A 24 -16.53 2.64 8.49
CA VAL A 24 -15.30 3.23 7.96
C VAL A 24 -15.64 4.46 7.13
N ASP A 25 -15.00 5.58 7.46
CA ASP A 25 -14.96 6.81 6.68
C ASP A 25 -13.56 7.01 6.11
N LEU A 26 -13.43 7.36 4.82
CA LEU A 26 -12.15 7.64 4.16
C LEU A 26 -12.37 8.56 2.97
N VAL A 27 -11.47 9.50 2.77
CA VAL A 27 -11.41 10.33 1.57
C VAL A 27 -10.01 10.32 0.98
N LEU A 28 -9.93 10.30 -0.38
CA LEU A 28 -8.66 10.37 -1.12
C LEU A 28 -8.85 11.32 -2.31
N GLY A 29 -7.96 12.31 -2.41
CA GLY A 29 -7.92 13.28 -3.50
C GLY A 29 -7.28 12.73 -4.77
N ALA A 30 -7.44 13.43 -5.90
CA ALA A 30 -6.67 13.15 -7.10
C ALA A 30 -5.20 13.55 -6.90
N GLY A 31 -4.26 12.75 -7.43
CA GLY A 31 -2.82 13.01 -7.28
C GLY A 31 -2.31 12.93 -5.84
N GLU A 32 -3.04 12.30 -4.94
CA GLU A 32 -2.68 12.08 -3.54
C GLU A 32 -2.25 10.63 -3.30
N ILE A 33 -1.21 10.42 -2.49
CA ILE A 33 -0.85 9.11 -1.96
C ILE A 33 -1.32 9.00 -0.52
N LEU A 34 -2.24 8.07 -0.26
CA LEU A 34 -2.73 7.75 1.08
C LEU A 34 -2.23 6.36 1.50
N ALA A 35 -1.52 6.29 2.62
CA ALA A 35 -1.13 5.02 3.22
C ALA A 35 -2.20 4.52 4.18
N LEU A 36 -2.69 3.31 3.97
CA LEU A 36 -3.58 2.60 4.88
C LEU A 36 -2.74 1.68 5.75
N LEU A 37 -2.41 2.14 6.96
CA LEU A 37 -1.58 1.46 7.93
C LEU A 37 -2.40 0.60 8.87
N GLY A 38 -1.79 -0.41 9.46
CA GLY A 38 -2.39 -1.22 10.52
C GLY A 38 -1.94 -2.68 10.50
N PRO A 39 -2.20 -3.43 11.57
CA PRO A 39 -1.80 -4.82 11.69
C PRO A 39 -2.51 -5.73 10.68
N ASN A 40 -2.00 -6.95 10.52
CA ASN A 40 -2.67 -7.97 9.72
C ASN A 40 -4.06 -8.27 10.31
N GLY A 41 -5.05 -8.39 9.43
CA GLY A 41 -6.44 -8.60 9.84
C GLY A 41 -7.20 -7.34 10.27
N ALA A 42 -6.59 -6.14 10.22
CA ALA A 42 -7.26 -4.88 10.54
C ALA A 42 -8.41 -4.51 9.57
N GLY A 43 -8.47 -5.14 8.38
CA GLY A 43 -9.49 -4.88 7.37
C GLY A 43 -9.01 -4.16 6.12
N LYS A 44 -7.71 -3.82 6.00
CA LYS A 44 -7.12 -3.06 4.89
C LYS A 44 -7.50 -3.62 3.52
N THR A 45 -7.19 -4.89 3.25
CA THR A 45 -7.54 -5.55 1.98
C THR A 45 -9.05 -5.59 1.72
N SER A 46 -9.87 -5.71 2.77
CA SER A 46 -11.34 -5.70 2.64
C SER A 46 -11.86 -4.32 2.24
N LEU A 47 -11.32 -3.26 2.83
CA LEU A 47 -11.63 -1.88 2.44
C LEU A 47 -11.23 -1.63 0.98
N MET A 48 -10.03 -2.04 0.60
CA MET A 48 -9.58 -1.93 -0.79
C MET A 48 -10.47 -2.71 -1.77
N ARG A 49 -10.98 -3.89 -1.38
CA ARG A 49 -11.94 -4.65 -2.19
C ARG A 49 -13.29 -3.95 -2.36
N LEU A 50 -13.75 -3.20 -1.35
CA LEU A 50 -14.93 -2.34 -1.47
C LEU A 50 -14.66 -1.20 -2.46
N ILE A 51 -13.53 -0.49 -2.31
CA ILE A 51 -13.15 0.62 -3.19
C ILE A 51 -12.96 0.12 -4.63
N ALA A 52 -12.37 -1.07 -4.82
CA ALA A 52 -12.24 -1.70 -6.14
C ALA A 52 -13.57 -2.18 -6.76
N GLY A 53 -14.68 -2.08 -6.03
CA GLY A 53 -15.98 -2.58 -6.49
C GLY A 53 -16.05 -4.10 -6.65
N ARG A 54 -15.20 -4.84 -5.92
CA ARG A 54 -15.20 -6.32 -5.87
C ARG A 54 -16.18 -6.86 -4.83
N LEU A 55 -16.50 -6.03 -3.83
CA LEU A 55 -17.48 -6.32 -2.79
C LEU A 55 -18.42 -5.12 -2.65
N ALA A 56 -19.66 -5.37 -2.28
CA ALA A 56 -20.60 -4.33 -1.86
C ALA A 56 -20.48 -4.11 -0.36
N PRO A 57 -20.53 -2.88 0.14
CA PRO A 57 -20.68 -2.64 1.57
C PRO A 57 -22.09 -3.12 2.04
N GLN A 58 -22.16 -3.65 3.26
CA GLN A 58 -23.44 -4.03 3.88
C GLN A 58 -24.17 -2.82 4.44
N ALA A 59 -23.42 -1.78 4.84
CA ALA A 59 -23.94 -0.47 5.22
C ALA A 59 -22.99 0.62 4.74
N GLY A 60 -23.46 1.86 4.67
CA GLY A 60 -22.68 2.98 4.17
C GLY A 60 -22.56 3.00 2.65
N THR A 61 -21.64 3.81 2.14
CA THR A 61 -21.43 4.01 0.69
C THR A 61 -19.97 4.08 0.32
N VAL A 62 -19.65 3.66 -0.91
CA VAL A 62 -18.34 3.85 -1.53
C VAL A 62 -18.54 4.52 -2.88
N ARG A 63 -17.76 5.57 -3.16
CA ARG A 63 -17.78 6.32 -4.41
C ARG A 63 -16.37 6.48 -4.94
N VAL A 64 -16.21 6.29 -6.26
CA VAL A 64 -14.98 6.58 -7.01
C VAL A 64 -15.37 7.42 -8.21
N GLY A 65 -14.83 8.64 -8.31
CA GLY A 65 -15.28 9.62 -9.30
C GLY A 65 -16.79 9.90 -9.20
N GLY A 66 -17.34 10.00 -7.97
CA GLY A 66 -18.75 10.21 -7.71
C GLY A 66 -19.64 8.98 -7.95
N GLN A 67 -19.14 7.88 -8.50
CA GLN A 67 -19.91 6.69 -8.89
C GLN A 67 -19.67 5.50 -7.94
N ASP A 68 -20.67 4.62 -7.81
CA ASP A 68 -20.57 3.37 -7.06
C ASP A 68 -19.77 2.32 -7.87
N PRO A 69 -18.55 1.94 -7.45
CA PRO A 69 -17.71 1.03 -8.22
C PRO A 69 -18.25 -0.42 -8.24
N PHE A 70 -19.05 -0.82 -7.27
CA PHE A 70 -19.68 -2.14 -7.30
C PHE A 70 -20.75 -2.25 -8.39
N ARG A 71 -21.52 -1.18 -8.61
CA ARG A 71 -22.65 -1.15 -9.56
C ARG A 71 -22.22 -0.67 -10.95
N VAL A 72 -21.30 0.30 -11.02
CA VAL A 72 -20.97 1.00 -12.27
C VAL A 72 -19.62 0.50 -12.83
N ARG A 73 -19.67 -0.13 -14.01
CA ARG A 73 -18.46 -0.65 -14.67
C ARG A 73 -17.45 0.44 -15.04
N ALA A 74 -17.94 1.63 -15.41
CA ALA A 74 -17.07 2.76 -15.74
C ALA A 74 -16.20 3.18 -14.54
N ALA A 75 -16.77 3.21 -13.33
CA ALA A 75 -16.01 3.48 -12.10
C ALA A 75 -14.90 2.45 -11.87
N ARG A 76 -15.19 1.14 -12.11
CA ARG A 76 -14.16 0.08 -11.98
C ARG A 76 -13.03 0.21 -13.01
N ARG A 77 -13.30 0.71 -14.20
CA ARG A 77 -12.26 0.94 -15.23
C ARG A 77 -11.29 2.05 -14.85
N ALA A 78 -11.71 2.97 -13.99
CA ALA A 78 -10.84 4.03 -13.46
C ALA A 78 -9.93 3.55 -12.32
N ILE A 79 -9.96 2.25 -11.97
CA ILE A 79 -9.24 1.68 -10.84
C ILE A 79 -8.25 0.62 -11.32
N GLY A 80 -6.96 0.83 -11.06
CA GLY A 80 -5.91 -0.17 -11.15
C GLY A 80 -5.81 -0.93 -9.82
N TRP A 81 -5.70 -2.25 -9.87
CA TRP A 81 -5.54 -3.08 -8.68
C TRP A 81 -4.24 -3.89 -8.76
N VAL A 82 -3.36 -3.68 -7.79
CA VAL A 82 -2.12 -4.44 -7.60
C VAL A 82 -2.26 -5.27 -6.34
N PRO A 83 -2.60 -6.56 -6.44
CA PRO A 83 -2.75 -7.44 -5.28
C PRO A 83 -1.39 -7.76 -4.66
N GLN A 84 -1.42 -8.23 -3.40
CA GLN A 84 -0.23 -8.69 -2.68
C GLN A 84 0.48 -9.83 -3.42
N GLU A 85 -0.27 -10.79 -3.94
CA GLU A 85 0.27 -11.86 -4.79
C GLU A 85 0.49 -11.37 -6.23
N ILE A 86 1.52 -11.94 -6.89
CA ILE A 86 1.79 -11.63 -8.29
C ILE A 86 0.71 -12.24 -9.17
N ALA A 87 -0.10 -11.40 -9.80
CA ALA A 87 -1.23 -11.80 -10.66
C ALA A 87 -0.87 -11.75 -12.14
N LEU A 88 0.20 -12.45 -12.52
CA LEU A 88 0.76 -12.49 -13.87
C LEU A 88 0.85 -13.93 -14.40
N TYR A 89 0.96 -14.09 -15.71
CA TYR A 89 1.19 -15.36 -16.37
C TYR A 89 2.71 -15.66 -16.40
N PRO A 90 3.24 -16.56 -15.58
CA PRO A 90 4.68 -16.71 -15.38
C PRO A 90 5.44 -17.22 -16.62
N ARG A 91 4.74 -17.92 -17.53
CA ARG A 91 5.32 -18.45 -18.77
C ARG A 91 5.32 -17.44 -19.92
N LEU A 92 4.52 -16.40 -19.84
CA LEU A 92 4.50 -15.33 -20.83
C LEU A 92 5.62 -14.33 -20.54
N THR A 93 6.15 -13.72 -21.60
CA THR A 93 7.07 -12.58 -21.50
C THR A 93 6.39 -11.37 -20.86
N VAL A 94 7.17 -10.38 -20.45
CA VAL A 94 6.65 -9.11 -19.93
C VAL A 94 5.71 -8.45 -20.96
N ALA A 95 6.16 -8.33 -22.22
CA ALA A 95 5.36 -7.71 -23.27
C ALA A 95 4.06 -8.47 -23.55
N GLU A 96 4.10 -9.82 -23.57
CA GLU A 96 2.91 -10.65 -23.75
C GLU A 96 1.93 -10.51 -22.57
N ASN A 97 2.42 -10.52 -21.32
CA ASN A 97 1.59 -10.26 -20.15
C ASN A 97 0.85 -8.93 -20.30
N LEU A 98 1.59 -7.83 -20.51
CA LEU A 98 1.00 -6.50 -20.66
C LEU A 98 0.03 -6.44 -21.84
N GLY A 99 0.35 -7.14 -22.95
CA GLY A 99 -0.54 -7.29 -24.11
C GLY A 99 -1.88 -7.94 -23.75
N VAL A 100 -1.87 -8.99 -22.92
CA VAL A 100 -3.08 -9.64 -22.40
C VAL A 100 -3.89 -8.66 -21.55
N PHE A 101 -3.26 -7.96 -20.59
CA PHE A 101 -3.96 -6.99 -19.74
C PHE A 101 -4.50 -5.80 -20.53
N ALA A 102 -3.76 -5.32 -21.53
CA ALA A 102 -4.23 -4.28 -22.45
C ALA A 102 -5.48 -4.72 -23.24
N GLN A 103 -5.53 -5.99 -23.65
CA GLN A 103 -6.71 -6.56 -24.29
C GLN A 103 -7.90 -6.66 -23.34
N LEU A 104 -7.67 -7.10 -22.11
CA LEU A 104 -8.71 -7.18 -21.07
C LEU A 104 -9.24 -5.78 -20.69
N ALA A 105 -8.37 -4.75 -20.72
CA ALA A 105 -8.75 -3.35 -20.54
C ALA A 105 -9.58 -2.80 -21.70
N GLY A 106 -9.63 -3.51 -22.84
CA GLY A 106 -10.37 -3.11 -24.03
C GLY A 106 -9.60 -2.20 -24.98
N ILE A 107 -8.25 -2.15 -24.84
CA ILE A 107 -7.38 -1.38 -25.76
C ILE A 107 -7.38 -2.03 -27.15
N GLY A 108 -7.66 -1.24 -28.17
CA GLY A 108 -7.71 -1.67 -29.55
C GLY A 108 -6.35 -2.20 -30.05
N ARG A 109 -6.36 -3.14 -31.01
CA ARG A 109 -5.13 -3.79 -31.51
C ARG A 109 -4.07 -2.78 -31.98
N ARG A 110 -4.50 -1.65 -32.57
CA ARG A 110 -3.59 -0.62 -33.12
C ARG A 110 -2.87 0.17 -32.01
N GLU A 111 -3.52 0.38 -30.88
CA GLU A 111 -3.03 1.20 -29.76
C GLU A 111 -2.29 0.36 -28.70
N ARG A 112 -2.49 -0.97 -28.75
CA ARG A 112 -1.99 -1.87 -27.70
C ARG A 112 -0.47 -1.86 -27.58
N ALA A 113 0.26 -1.87 -28.70
CA ALA A 113 1.72 -1.86 -28.69
C ALA A 113 2.27 -0.59 -28.01
N MET A 114 1.65 0.56 -28.30
CA MET A 114 2.03 1.84 -27.70
C MET A 114 1.72 1.86 -26.20
N ALA A 115 0.52 1.45 -25.79
CA ALA A 115 0.16 1.38 -24.36
C ALA A 115 1.07 0.45 -23.56
N VAL A 116 1.47 -0.68 -24.14
CA VAL A 116 2.43 -1.61 -23.52
C VAL A 116 3.80 -0.95 -23.38
N ALA A 117 4.29 -0.27 -24.42
CA ALA A 117 5.58 0.42 -24.39
C ALA A 117 5.59 1.56 -23.36
N GLU A 118 4.53 2.37 -23.30
CA GLU A 118 4.35 3.43 -22.31
C GLU A 118 4.40 2.89 -20.88
N ALA A 119 3.64 1.82 -20.59
CA ALA A 119 3.63 1.21 -19.26
C ALA A 119 4.99 0.60 -18.89
N MET A 120 5.69 -0.03 -19.84
CA MET A 120 7.04 -0.54 -19.60
C MET A 120 8.04 0.58 -19.30
N ALA A 121 7.95 1.69 -20.01
CA ALA A 121 8.81 2.86 -19.77
C ALA A 121 8.53 3.49 -18.39
N LEU A 122 7.25 3.69 -18.06
CA LEU A 122 6.84 4.27 -16.77
C LEU A 122 7.31 3.44 -15.57
N THR A 123 7.30 2.11 -15.71
CA THR A 123 7.67 1.18 -14.63
C THR A 123 9.12 0.68 -14.72
N ASP A 124 9.90 1.21 -15.67
CA ASP A 124 11.33 0.89 -15.86
C ASP A 124 11.59 -0.63 -15.98
N ILE A 125 10.86 -1.28 -16.90
CA ILE A 125 10.97 -2.73 -17.19
C ILE A 125 11.17 -3.04 -18.68
N ALA A 126 11.42 -2.03 -19.51
CA ALA A 126 11.51 -2.17 -20.97
C ALA A 126 12.63 -3.16 -21.39
N GLU A 127 13.74 -3.19 -20.68
CA GLU A 127 14.87 -4.11 -20.94
C GLU A 127 14.51 -5.58 -20.76
N ALA A 128 13.46 -5.88 -19.96
CA ALA A 128 12.98 -7.22 -19.71
C ALA A 128 11.81 -7.64 -20.61
N ALA A 129 11.43 -6.82 -21.62
CA ALA A 129 10.22 -7.01 -22.45
C ALA A 129 10.07 -8.43 -23.02
N GLY A 130 11.16 -9.03 -23.50
CA GLY A 130 11.18 -10.39 -24.09
C GLY A 130 11.42 -11.53 -23.09
N ARG A 131 11.57 -11.25 -21.80
CA ARG A 131 11.86 -12.26 -20.79
C ARG A 131 10.58 -12.81 -20.17
N PRO A 132 10.45 -14.15 -19.98
CA PRO A 132 9.34 -14.74 -19.24
C PRO A 132 9.29 -14.17 -17.80
N VAL A 133 8.09 -13.79 -17.34
CA VAL A 133 7.91 -13.13 -16.02
C VAL A 133 8.38 -14.04 -14.88
N GLY A 134 8.14 -15.35 -14.97
CA GLY A 134 8.56 -16.31 -13.95
C GLY A 134 10.07 -16.42 -13.75
N LEU A 135 10.90 -15.91 -14.67
CA LEU A 135 12.36 -15.89 -14.59
C LEU A 135 12.92 -14.56 -14.07
N LEU A 136 12.06 -13.60 -13.72
CA LEU A 136 12.46 -12.29 -13.19
C LEU A 136 12.56 -12.33 -11.67
N SER A 137 13.36 -11.42 -11.10
CA SER A 137 13.38 -11.20 -9.65
C SER A 137 12.00 -10.72 -9.14
N GLY A 138 11.74 -10.92 -7.85
CA GLY A 138 10.47 -10.48 -7.24
C GLY A 138 10.17 -8.99 -7.44
N GLY A 139 11.19 -8.13 -7.37
CA GLY A 139 11.05 -6.71 -7.62
C GLY A 139 10.68 -6.38 -9.06
N TYR A 140 11.25 -7.09 -10.04
CA TYR A 140 10.82 -6.96 -11.44
C TYR A 140 9.39 -7.46 -11.64
N GLN A 141 9.03 -8.62 -11.10
CA GLN A 141 7.67 -9.15 -11.18
C GLN A 141 6.67 -8.17 -10.58
N ARG A 142 7.03 -7.50 -9.47
CA ARG A 142 6.17 -6.49 -8.82
C ARG A 142 5.99 -5.27 -9.71
N ARG A 143 7.04 -4.77 -10.37
CA ARG A 143 6.94 -3.67 -11.35
C ARG A 143 6.10 -4.04 -12.57
N VAL A 144 6.22 -5.27 -13.07
CA VAL A 144 5.34 -5.78 -14.15
C VAL A 144 3.89 -5.85 -13.68
N ASN A 145 3.63 -6.26 -12.42
CA ASN A 145 2.29 -6.31 -11.85
C ASN A 145 1.66 -4.90 -11.73
N ILE A 146 2.47 -3.90 -11.37
CA ILE A 146 2.05 -2.49 -11.40
C ILE A 146 1.75 -2.08 -12.84
N ALA A 147 2.66 -2.32 -13.80
CA ALA A 147 2.46 -1.98 -15.21
C ALA A 147 1.17 -2.57 -15.78
N ALA A 148 0.84 -3.82 -15.42
CA ALA A 148 -0.39 -4.48 -15.83
C ALA A 148 -1.65 -3.74 -15.31
N SER A 149 -1.60 -3.19 -14.10
CA SER A 149 -2.70 -2.42 -13.51
C SER A 149 -2.93 -1.07 -14.21
N LEU A 150 -1.91 -0.54 -14.90
CA LEU A 150 -1.96 0.75 -15.60
C LEU A 150 -2.58 0.67 -16.99
N MET A 151 -2.84 -0.53 -17.51
CA MET A 151 -3.37 -0.71 -18.87
C MET A 151 -4.71 0.01 -19.10
N CYS A 152 -5.51 0.21 -18.10
CA CYS A 152 -6.76 0.97 -18.21
C CYS A 152 -6.61 2.48 -17.99
N ARG A 153 -5.37 3.00 -17.87
CA ARG A 153 -5.06 4.39 -17.51
C ARG A 153 -5.88 4.85 -16.30
N PRO A 154 -5.71 4.20 -15.15
CA PRO A 154 -6.58 4.41 -13.99
C PRO A 154 -6.36 5.79 -13.39
N ALA A 155 -7.44 6.40 -12.88
CA ALA A 155 -7.36 7.60 -12.04
C ALA A 155 -6.96 7.25 -10.59
N LEU A 156 -7.18 5.98 -10.18
CA LEU A 156 -6.86 5.45 -8.86
C LEU A 156 -6.09 4.14 -8.98
N VAL A 157 -4.96 4.03 -8.29
CA VAL A 157 -4.23 2.76 -8.14
C VAL A 157 -4.29 2.29 -6.68
N LEU A 158 -4.72 1.05 -6.49
CA LEU A 158 -4.77 0.38 -5.19
C LEU A 158 -3.63 -0.64 -5.13
N LEU A 159 -2.74 -0.54 -4.13
CA LEU A 159 -1.61 -1.46 -3.95
C LEU A 159 -1.69 -2.13 -2.57
N ASP A 160 -1.74 -3.44 -2.57
CA ASP A 160 -1.77 -4.25 -1.34
C ASP A 160 -0.37 -4.81 -1.08
N GLU A 161 0.33 -4.26 -0.06
CA GLU A 161 1.70 -4.61 0.35
C GLU A 161 2.70 -4.61 -0.83
N PRO A 162 2.87 -3.47 -1.56
CA PRO A 162 3.59 -3.46 -2.85
C PRO A 162 5.08 -3.79 -2.74
N THR A 163 5.70 -3.58 -1.59
CA THR A 163 7.15 -3.79 -1.40
C THR A 163 7.47 -4.97 -0.49
N GLN A 164 6.46 -5.74 -0.08
CA GLN A 164 6.68 -6.89 0.78
C GLN A 164 7.59 -7.94 0.11
N GLY A 165 8.65 -8.35 0.81
CA GLY A 165 9.55 -9.39 0.34
C GLY A 165 10.48 -8.99 -0.81
N VAL A 166 10.62 -7.69 -1.11
CA VAL A 166 11.58 -7.20 -2.10
C VAL A 166 12.78 -6.54 -1.40
N ASP A 167 13.94 -6.59 -2.07
CA ASP A 167 15.16 -5.94 -1.58
C ASP A 167 15.08 -4.40 -1.66
N LEU A 168 16.04 -3.70 -1.04
CA LEU A 168 16.08 -2.24 -0.96
C LEU A 168 16.13 -1.56 -2.34
N VAL A 169 16.85 -2.16 -3.30
CA VAL A 169 16.99 -1.59 -4.66
C VAL A 169 15.66 -1.68 -5.40
N ALA A 170 15.02 -2.85 -5.34
CA ALA A 170 13.71 -3.06 -5.95
C ALA A 170 12.63 -2.19 -5.27
N ARG A 171 12.68 -2.03 -3.95
CA ARG A 171 11.80 -1.12 -3.20
C ARG A 171 11.95 0.32 -3.70
N ALA A 172 13.18 0.83 -3.81
CA ALA A 172 13.42 2.18 -4.31
C ALA A 172 12.90 2.38 -5.75
N ALA A 173 13.05 1.38 -6.62
CA ALA A 173 12.52 1.41 -7.97
C ALA A 173 10.97 1.45 -7.99
N ILE A 174 10.30 0.67 -7.13
CA ILE A 174 8.84 0.71 -6.99
C ILE A 174 8.40 2.10 -6.49
N HIS A 175 9.08 2.65 -5.48
CA HIS A 175 8.77 4.00 -4.95
C HIS A 175 8.90 5.07 -6.03
N ALA A 176 9.94 5.00 -6.89
CA ALA A 176 10.10 5.92 -8.01
C ALA A 176 8.94 5.83 -9.02
N VAL A 177 8.43 4.62 -9.28
CA VAL A 177 7.24 4.42 -10.12
C VAL A 177 6.01 5.10 -9.51
N LEU A 178 5.77 4.90 -8.22
CA LEU A 178 4.62 5.51 -7.53
C LEU A 178 4.71 7.04 -7.50
N GLY A 179 5.92 7.59 -7.31
CA GLY A 179 6.16 9.03 -7.42
C GLY A 179 5.77 9.60 -8.78
N ARG A 180 6.21 8.97 -9.87
CA ARG A 180 5.83 9.37 -11.25
C ARG A 180 4.32 9.32 -11.49
N LEU A 181 3.65 8.26 -11.05
CA LEU A 181 2.19 8.15 -11.16
C LEU A 181 1.47 9.28 -10.42
N ARG A 182 1.94 9.64 -9.23
CA ARG A 182 1.41 10.77 -8.47
C ARG A 182 1.60 12.10 -9.21
N GLU A 183 2.79 12.35 -9.75
CA GLU A 183 3.10 13.56 -10.53
C GLU A 183 2.21 13.67 -11.79
N GLU A 184 1.81 12.54 -12.39
CA GLU A 184 0.85 12.46 -13.47
C GLU A 184 -0.61 12.64 -13.02
N GLY A 185 -0.86 12.85 -11.72
CA GLY A 185 -2.19 13.10 -11.15
C GLY A 185 -2.96 11.84 -10.75
N THR A 186 -2.34 10.65 -10.82
CA THR A 186 -2.96 9.41 -10.36
C THR A 186 -3.05 9.39 -8.84
N ALA A 187 -4.24 9.13 -8.29
CA ALA A 187 -4.42 8.89 -6.86
C ALA A 187 -3.94 7.48 -6.50
N ILE A 188 -3.32 7.33 -5.34
CA ILE A 188 -2.73 6.06 -4.93
C ILE A 188 -3.16 5.74 -3.49
N LEU A 189 -3.73 4.55 -3.27
CA LEU A 189 -3.98 3.98 -1.96
C LEU A 189 -3.05 2.78 -1.73
N ILE A 190 -2.16 2.88 -0.76
CA ILE A 190 -1.21 1.82 -0.41
C ILE A 190 -1.65 1.21 0.92
N ALA A 191 -1.98 -0.08 0.95
CA ALA A 191 -2.09 -0.82 2.20
C ALA A 191 -0.72 -1.39 2.55
N THR A 192 -0.20 -1.03 3.71
CA THR A 192 1.09 -1.51 4.20
C THR A 192 1.09 -1.60 5.73
N HIS A 193 2.00 -2.38 6.28
CA HIS A 193 2.34 -2.36 7.69
C HIS A 193 3.71 -1.73 7.96
N ASP A 194 4.42 -1.30 6.90
CA ASP A 194 5.73 -0.66 6.97
C ASP A 194 5.57 0.87 7.09
N PHE A 195 5.83 1.39 8.29
CA PHE A 195 5.76 2.82 8.58
C PHE A 195 6.80 3.63 7.79
N ALA A 196 8.00 3.07 7.56
CA ALA A 196 9.05 3.77 6.81
C ALA A 196 8.68 3.90 5.32
N GLU A 197 7.95 2.92 4.76
CA GLU A 197 7.38 3.03 3.42
C GLU A 197 6.34 4.16 3.35
N ALA A 198 5.41 4.18 4.31
CA ALA A 198 4.38 5.21 4.38
C ALA A 198 4.98 6.61 4.55
N GLU A 199 5.97 6.79 5.44
CA GLU A 199 6.65 8.07 5.67
C GLU A 199 7.35 8.60 4.41
N ARG A 200 7.91 7.70 3.61
CA ARG A 200 8.63 8.08 2.39
C ARG A 200 7.71 8.48 1.24
N LEU A 201 6.53 7.87 1.14
CA LEU A 201 5.67 7.96 -0.05
C LEU A 201 4.40 8.76 0.17
N ALA A 202 3.78 8.64 1.35
CA ALA A 202 2.42 9.09 1.53
C ALA A 202 2.34 10.58 1.92
N ASP A 203 1.37 11.27 1.33
CA ASP A 203 0.99 12.62 1.74
C ASP A 203 0.21 12.58 3.07
N ARG A 204 -0.63 11.56 3.23
CA ARG A 204 -1.41 11.29 4.44
C ARG A 204 -1.43 9.78 4.72
N ALA A 205 -1.69 9.45 5.98
CA ALA A 205 -1.89 8.08 6.42
C ALA A 205 -3.21 7.94 7.19
N ALA A 206 -3.85 6.78 7.04
CA ALA A 206 -4.99 6.35 7.82
C ALA A 206 -4.61 5.07 8.59
N PHE A 207 -4.65 5.12 9.91
CA PHE A 207 -4.35 3.95 10.75
C PHE A 207 -5.61 3.16 11.02
N MET A 208 -5.59 1.88 10.64
CA MET A 208 -6.73 0.98 10.75
C MET A 208 -6.51 -0.07 11.84
N ALA A 209 -7.46 -0.18 12.76
CA ALA A 209 -7.47 -1.20 13.81
C ALA A 209 -8.91 -1.66 14.06
N GLY A 210 -9.08 -2.99 14.25
CA GLY A 210 -10.41 -3.56 14.57
C GLY A 210 -11.51 -3.23 13.56
N GLY A 211 -11.16 -3.07 12.28
CA GLY A 211 -12.11 -2.74 11.22
C GLY A 211 -12.51 -1.27 11.14
N ARG A 212 -11.87 -0.38 11.89
CA ARG A 212 -12.14 1.07 11.91
C ARG A 212 -10.90 1.87 11.58
N ILE A 213 -11.05 3.04 11.00
CA ILE A 213 -9.98 4.05 10.96
C ILE A 213 -9.99 4.74 12.32
N VAL A 214 -8.90 4.54 13.07
CA VAL A 214 -8.76 5.07 14.43
C VAL A 214 -8.01 6.39 14.45
N ARG A 215 -7.25 6.68 13.38
CA ARG A 215 -6.51 7.93 13.20
C ARG A 215 -6.27 8.19 11.71
N GLU A 216 -6.29 9.46 11.32
CA GLU A 216 -6.00 9.91 9.96
C GLU A 216 -5.34 11.28 10.02
N GLY A 217 -4.31 11.52 9.18
CA GLY A 217 -3.58 12.78 9.11
C GLY A 217 -2.24 12.62 8.41
N THR A 218 -1.36 13.61 8.52
CA THR A 218 0.04 13.44 8.09
C THR A 218 0.78 12.53 9.06
N LEU A 219 1.73 11.76 8.57
CA LEU A 219 2.56 10.91 9.46
C LEU A 219 3.35 11.76 10.46
N ALA A 220 3.81 12.95 10.05
CA ALA A 220 4.51 13.89 10.93
C ALA A 220 3.64 14.28 12.14
N ASP A 221 2.36 14.65 11.90
CA ASP A 221 1.42 14.99 12.98
C ASP A 221 1.15 13.80 13.88
N MET A 222 0.94 12.61 13.30
CA MET A 222 0.71 11.38 14.06
C MET A 222 1.90 11.01 14.96
N LEU A 223 3.13 11.14 14.44
CA LEU A 223 4.35 10.88 15.20
C LEU A 223 4.58 11.96 16.29
N ALA A 224 4.30 13.23 16.00
CA ALA A 224 4.40 14.31 16.98
C ALA A 224 3.46 14.08 18.16
N GLU A 225 2.22 13.68 17.90
CA GLU A 225 1.24 13.38 18.94
C GLU A 225 1.62 12.12 19.76
N LEU A 226 2.17 11.08 19.11
CA LEU A 226 2.66 9.90 19.82
C LEU A 226 3.82 10.27 20.77
N ARG A 227 4.76 11.11 20.31
CA ARG A 227 5.86 11.61 21.15
C ARG A 227 5.36 12.48 22.31
N ALA A 228 4.37 13.32 22.09
CA ALA A 228 3.77 14.13 23.14
C ALA A 228 2.97 13.33 24.17
N GLY A 229 2.43 12.16 23.78
CA GLY A 229 1.63 11.29 24.65
C GLY A 229 2.42 10.17 25.35
N ILE A 230 3.70 9.97 25.03
CA ILE A 230 4.56 8.99 25.71
C ILE A 230 5.22 9.70 26.89
N PRO A 231 4.84 9.43 28.16
CA PRO A 231 5.64 9.88 29.29
C PRO A 231 7.05 9.29 29.16
N GLU A 232 8.08 10.10 29.43
CA GLU A 232 9.45 9.58 29.54
C GLU A 232 9.45 8.46 30.58
N ARG A 233 9.48 7.20 30.12
CA ARG A 233 9.65 6.04 30.98
C ARG A 233 11.12 5.68 30.98
N GLU A 234 11.79 5.87 32.12
CA GLU A 234 13.03 5.15 32.39
C GLU A 234 12.73 3.65 32.42
N VAL A 235 13.22 2.92 31.45
CA VAL A 235 13.19 1.45 31.47
C VAL A 235 14.46 1.01 32.19
N ALA A 236 14.36 0.75 33.48
CA ALA A 236 15.41 0.05 34.21
C ALA A 236 15.40 -1.43 33.78
N LEU A 237 16.36 -1.83 32.96
CA LEU A 237 16.62 -3.24 32.66
C LEU A 237 17.42 -3.85 33.80
N SER A 238 16.75 -4.57 34.69
CA SER A 238 17.41 -5.47 35.62
C SER A 238 17.84 -6.72 34.88
N LEU A 239 19.13 -6.85 34.60
CA LEU A 239 19.70 -8.11 34.13
C LEU A 239 19.60 -9.14 35.28
N PRO A 240 19.14 -10.37 35.01
CA PRO A 240 19.20 -11.41 36.05
C PRO A 240 20.67 -11.63 36.44
N ALA A 241 20.93 -11.65 37.74
CA ALA A 241 22.26 -11.96 38.26
C ALA A 241 22.69 -13.34 37.71
N GLY A 242 23.81 -13.36 37.01
CA GLY A 242 24.45 -14.61 36.63
C GLY A 242 24.80 -15.46 37.85
N PRO A 243 25.06 -16.77 37.68
CA PRO A 243 25.38 -17.63 38.79
C PRO A 243 26.60 -17.06 39.55
N ALA A 244 26.49 -17.01 40.87
CA ALA A 244 27.48 -16.47 41.79
C ALA A 244 28.85 -17.08 41.50
N ALA A 245 29.78 -16.29 40.96
CA ALA A 245 31.19 -16.52 41.05
C ALA A 245 31.68 -15.70 42.26
N ASP A 246 32.33 -16.36 43.19
CA ASP A 246 32.87 -15.77 44.38
C ASP A 246 33.70 -14.51 44.13
N GLU A 247 33.47 -13.50 44.98
CA GLU A 247 34.33 -12.34 45.23
C GLU A 247 34.72 -11.45 44.03
N VAL A 248 33.77 -10.55 43.60
CA VAL A 248 34.12 -9.27 42.98
C VAL A 248 33.17 -8.20 43.55
N GLU A 249 33.78 -7.11 44.04
CA GLU A 249 33.05 -5.93 44.58
C GLU A 249 31.94 -5.42 43.70
N PRO A 250 30.83 -4.88 44.26
CA PRO A 250 29.70 -4.39 43.48
C PRO A 250 30.11 -3.18 42.64
N ARG A 251 30.01 -3.32 41.31
CA ARG A 251 30.08 -2.20 40.40
C ARG A 251 28.75 -1.43 40.42
N PRO A 252 28.79 -0.09 40.33
CA PRO A 252 27.56 0.71 40.33
C PRO A 252 26.70 0.40 39.11
N GLU A 253 25.39 0.38 39.36
CA GLU A 253 24.35 0.16 38.33
C GLU A 253 24.59 1.03 37.09
N ALA A 254 24.74 0.41 35.96
CA ALA A 254 24.81 1.13 34.69
C ALA A 254 23.38 1.51 34.26
N VAL A 255 23.04 2.76 34.46
CA VAL A 255 21.84 3.35 33.88
C VAL A 255 22.07 3.49 32.37
N VAL A 256 21.47 2.60 31.60
CA VAL A 256 21.47 2.71 30.13
C VAL A 256 20.30 3.60 29.76
N ARG A 257 20.58 4.88 29.45
CA ARG A 257 19.64 5.74 28.74
C ARG A 257 19.52 5.21 27.31
N ALA A 258 18.45 4.52 27.01
CA ALA A 258 18.08 4.21 25.64
C ALA A 258 17.44 5.48 25.05
N GLU A 259 18.23 6.31 24.38
CA GLU A 259 17.70 7.26 23.40
C GLU A 259 16.97 6.46 22.33
N VAL A 260 15.74 6.84 22.03
CA VAL A 260 14.93 6.27 20.94
C VAL A 260 15.54 6.74 19.62
N GLN A 261 16.72 6.20 19.27
CA GLN A 261 17.43 6.47 18.00
C GLN A 261 17.58 5.22 17.11
N HIS A 262 16.96 4.10 17.45
CA HIS A 262 17.03 2.89 16.61
C HIS A 262 15.67 2.37 16.19
N LEU A 263 14.94 3.21 15.41
CA LEU A 263 13.94 2.75 14.46
C LEU A 263 14.47 2.82 13.00
N HIS A 264 15.82 2.74 12.86
CA HIS A 264 16.50 2.65 11.58
C HIS A 264 17.54 1.53 11.65
N GLN A 265 17.09 0.30 11.60
CA GLN A 265 17.83 -0.84 11.01
C GLN A 265 16.83 -1.86 10.47
#